data_9704cfd4c4e342e100a09d5bfabf0f8f
#
_entry.id   9704cfd4c4e342e100a09d5bfabf0f8f
#
_cell.length_a   1.000
_cell.length_b   1.000
_cell.length_c   1.000
_cell.angle_alpha   90.00
_cell.angle_beta   90.00
_cell.angle_gamma   90.00
#
_symmetry.space_group_name_H-M   'P 1'
#
loop_
_entity.id
_entity.type
_entity.pdbx_description
1 polymer ?
#
loop_
_entity_poly.entity_id
_entity_poly.type
_entity_poly.pdbx_seq_one_letter_code
_entity_poly.pdbx_strand_id
1 'polypeptide(L)'
;MKYYETNFEEYLQSVQRYNLHPELENTIEYFRQDPKQKPLQNLILYGPGGVGKYSQALTIINHFSKTNLKYDKKISMNTDKPDKKSKSKKDESSNSKKASTMSKKNDYIYRLSDIHYEIDMATLGCNSKSVWFEIFFQIIDIISLKPNKSGIILCKNFHMIYNELLEVFNSYVRHPTHNINVYFIILTEHLSFIPDSILKSFVIVPVKRPQMSEYMQVTLQQNKTIFGNTCPAQLAKTEKEMLLENLSNCVPSDSIMNVKEMNILKRTKELPIDVFNIVTDTILEKILNPSTIKIQQFRNDIYELLIYNTDITEVLFYILNFLIQKNILDAQKINDILQRSLTFLKYYNNNYRPIYHLENIIFYIIYIIHLKKD
;
A
#
# COMPACT_ATOMS: atom_id res chain seq x y z
N MET A 1 -2.49 -18.57 17.33
CA MET A 1 -2.28 -19.03 15.95
C MET A 1 -1.97 -17.80 15.07
N LYS A 2 -0.93 -17.84 14.26
CA LYS A 2 -0.62 -16.74 13.34
C LYS A 2 -1.34 -16.99 12.01
N TYR A 3 -2.14 -16.05 11.55
CA TYR A 3 -2.92 -16.16 10.32
C TYR A 3 -2.32 -15.43 9.12
N TYR A 4 -1.13 -14.83 9.29
CA TYR A 4 -0.44 -14.06 8.26
C TYR A 4 1.05 -14.27 8.40
N GLU A 5 1.74 -14.07 7.31
CA GLU A 5 3.19 -14.13 7.24
C GLU A 5 3.79 -13.00 8.08
N THR A 6 4.83 -13.33 8.85
CA THR A 6 5.51 -12.36 9.72
C THR A 6 6.96 -12.14 9.33
N ASN A 7 7.61 -13.16 8.80
CA ASN A 7 9.01 -13.15 8.42
C ASN A 7 9.16 -13.15 6.88
N PHE A 8 10.26 -12.66 6.35
CA PHE A 8 10.51 -12.64 4.91
C PHE A 8 10.43 -14.03 4.27
N GLU A 9 10.97 -15.03 4.97
CA GLU A 9 10.95 -16.43 4.50
C GLU A 9 9.52 -16.97 4.35
N GLU A 10 8.61 -16.65 5.28
CA GLU A 10 7.20 -17.07 5.20
C GLU A 10 6.51 -16.47 3.96
N TYR A 11 6.79 -15.20 3.62
CA TYR A 11 6.27 -14.57 2.40
C TYR A 11 6.80 -15.26 1.12
N LEU A 12 8.08 -15.60 1.08
CA LEU A 12 8.66 -16.31 -0.05
C LEU A 12 8.08 -17.73 -0.20
N GLN A 13 7.93 -18.46 0.90
CA GLN A 13 7.29 -19.77 0.91
C GLN A 13 5.82 -19.70 0.46
N SER A 14 5.09 -18.64 0.84
CA SER A 14 3.72 -18.41 0.40
C SER A 14 3.64 -18.26 -1.13
N VAL A 15 4.53 -17.44 -1.72
CA VAL A 15 4.60 -17.26 -3.19
C VAL A 15 5.02 -18.56 -3.89
N GLN A 16 5.95 -19.32 -3.34
CA GLN A 16 6.36 -20.62 -3.91
C GLN A 16 5.21 -21.65 -3.92
N ARG A 17 4.34 -21.60 -2.91
CA ARG A 17 3.16 -22.49 -2.85
C ARG A 17 2.10 -22.10 -3.88
N TYR A 18 1.86 -20.79 -4.00
CA TYR A 18 0.92 -20.25 -4.96
C TYR A 18 1.30 -18.82 -5.35
N ASN A 19 1.70 -18.67 -6.61
CA ASN A 19 1.99 -17.36 -7.17
C ASN A 19 0.70 -16.74 -7.75
N LEU A 20 0.24 -15.62 -7.17
CA LEU A 20 -0.92 -14.87 -7.67
C LEU A 20 -0.66 -14.15 -9.00
N HIS A 21 0.60 -13.99 -9.38
CA HIS A 21 1.04 -13.19 -10.53
C HIS A 21 2.03 -13.96 -11.40
N PRO A 22 1.61 -15.08 -12.04
CA PRO A 22 2.50 -15.83 -12.91
C PRO A 22 2.99 -15.01 -14.11
N GLU A 23 2.21 -14.03 -14.55
CA GLU A 23 2.57 -13.13 -15.64
C GLU A 23 3.79 -12.24 -15.34
N LEU A 24 4.06 -11.96 -14.07
CA LEU A 24 5.24 -11.19 -13.66
C LEU A 24 6.52 -12.03 -13.67
N GLU A 25 6.43 -13.33 -13.85
CA GLU A 25 7.58 -14.23 -13.82
C GLU A 25 8.60 -13.88 -14.90
N ASN A 26 8.14 -13.57 -16.11
CA ASN A 26 9.01 -13.09 -17.21
C ASN A 26 9.70 -11.77 -16.86
N THR A 27 9.00 -10.85 -16.18
CA THR A 27 9.57 -9.58 -15.73
C THR A 27 10.60 -9.81 -14.62
N ILE A 28 10.31 -10.70 -13.69
CA ILE A 28 11.22 -11.09 -12.61
C ILE A 28 12.45 -11.79 -13.22
N GLU A 29 12.28 -12.65 -14.21
CA GLU A 29 13.36 -13.34 -14.89
C GLU A 29 14.29 -12.37 -15.65
N TYR A 30 13.76 -11.28 -16.19
CA TYR A 30 14.56 -10.19 -16.75
C TYR A 30 15.53 -9.60 -15.72
N PHE A 31 15.13 -9.50 -14.45
CA PHE A 31 15.99 -9.04 -13.35
C PHE A 31 16.91 -10.15 -12.79
N ARG A 32 16.64 -11.42 -13.10
CA ARG A 32 17.47 -12.58 -12.72
C ARG A 32 18.76 -12.70 -13.56
N GLN A 33 18.77 -12.11 -14.75
CA GLN A 33 19.93 -12.18 -15.62
C GLN A 33 21.15 -11.59 -14.91
N ASP A 34 22.27 -12.30 -15.05
CA ASP A 34 23.56 -12.16 -14.33
C ASP A 34 23.79 -10.75 -13.72
N PRO A 35 23.91 -10.63 -12.39
CA PRO A 35 24.12 -9.33 -11.72
C PRO A 35 25.35 -8.56 -12.20
N LYS A 36 26.31 -9.27 -12.86
CA LYS A 36 27.49 -8.65 -13.44
C LYS A 36 27.22 -8.01 -14.80
N GLN A 37 26.20 -8.47 -15.53
CA GLN A 37 25.85 -7.95 -16.85
C GLN A 37 24.78 -6.88 -16.82
N LYS A 38 23.81 -7.00 -15.90
CA LYS A 38 22.74 -6.00 -15.72
C LYS A 38 22.55 -5.71 -14.23
N PRO A 39 22.96 -4.53 -13.76
CA PRO A 39 22.66 -4.12 -12.39
C PRO A 39 21.15 -4.01 -12.18
N LEU A 40 20.70 -4.25 -10.94
CA LEU A 40 19.32 -3.98 -10.55
C LEU A 40 18.99 -2.53 -10.91
N GLN A 41 17.79 -2.32 -11.43
CA GLN A 41 17.27 -0.98 -11.68
C GLN A 41 16.31 -0.57 -10.57
N ASN A 42 16.08 0.73 -10.43
CA ASN A 42 15.05 1.23 -9.54
C ASN A 42 13.67 0.81 -10.06
N LEU A 43 12.82 0.29 -9.18
CA LEU A 43 11.52 -0.29 -9.54
C LEU A 43 10.38 0.39 -8.81
N ILE A 44 9.25 0.57 -9.49
CA ILE A 44 7.96 0.90 -8.88
C ILE A 44 7.00 -0.25 -9.16
N LEU A 45 6.56 -0.93 -8.11
CA LEU A 45 5.44 -1.89 -8.18
C LEU A 45 4.17 -1.16 -7.78
N TYR A 46 3.23 -1.01 -8.71
CA TYR A 46 1.98 -0.32 -8.44
C TYR A 46 0.76 -1.20 -8.71
N GLY A 47 -0.30 -0.97 -7.98
CA GLY A 47 -1.57 -1.68 -8.10
C GLY A 47 -2.40 -1.54 -6.84
N PRO A 48 -3.62 -2.06 -6.81
CA PRO A 48 -4.53 -1.97 -5.68
C PRO A 48 -3.96 -2.49 -4.38
N GLY A 49 -4.55 -2.13 -3.25
CA GLY A 49 -4.22 -2.68 -1.93
C GLY A 49 -4.41 -4.20 -1.91
N GLY A 50 -3.58 -4.92 -1.13
CA GLY A 50 -3.77 -6.36 -0.86
C GLY A 50 -3.47 -7.34 -1.99
N VAL A 51 -3.08 -6.89 -3.18
CA VAL A 51 -2.85 -7.78 -4.36
C VAL A 51 -1.53 -8.56 -4.33
N GLY A 52 -0.69 -8.38 -3.32
CA GLY A 52 0.57 -9.14 -3.22
C GLY A 52 1.82 -8.41 -3.72
N LYS A 53 1.77 -7.07 -3.94
CA LYS A 53 2.95 -6.27 -4.35
C LYS A 53 4.19 -6.53 -3.48
N TYR A 54 4.00 -6.62 -2.17
CA TYR A 54 5.08 -6.84 -1.23
C TYR A 54 5.74 -8.21 -1.42
N SER A 55 4.94 -9.26 -1.60
CA SER A 55 5.45 -10.61 -1.84
C SER A 55 6.23 -10.70 -3.15
N GLN A 56 5.78 -10.01 -4.21
CA GLN A 56 6.50 -9.94 -5.48
C GLN A 56 7.81 -9.15 -5.36
N ALA A 57 7.82 -8.06 -4.60
CA ALA A 57 9.05 -7.32 -4.30
C ALA A 57 10.08 -8.18 -3.57
N LEU A 58 9.65 -8.94 -2.56
CA LEU A 58 10.53 -9.86 -1.85
C LEU A 58 11.08 -10.97 -2.76
N THR A 59 10.29 -11.45 -3.70
CA THR A 59 10.74 -12.42 -4.70
C THR A 59 11.85 -11.85 -5.58
N ILE A 60 11.73 -10.59 -6.02
CA ILE A 60 12.78 -9.89 -6.78
C ILE A 60 14.03 -9.72 -5.91
N ILE A 61 13.88 -9.23 -4.68
CA ILE A 61 14.99 -8.98 -3.75
C ILE A 61 15.74 -10.28 -3.42
N ASN A 62 15.01 -11.39 -3.29
CA ASN A 62 15.59 -12.70 -2.94
C ASN A 62 16.64 -13.17 -3.93
N HIS A 63 16.56 -12.78 -5.22
CA HIS A 63 17.57 -13.13 -6.23
C HIS A 63 18.93 -12.49 -5.97
N PHE A 64 18.94 -11.38 -5.25
CA PHE A 64 20.17 -10.66 -4.89
C PHE A 64 20.66 -11.01 -3.49
N SER A 65 19.84 -11.73 -2.70
CA SER A 65 20.19 -12.19 -1.35
C SER A 65 21.02 -13.46 -1.38
N LYS A 66 22.12 -13.48 -0.64
CA LYS A 66 22.95 -14.67 -0.46
C LYS A 66 22.35 -15.66 0.53
N THR A 67 21.50 -15.19 1.42
CA THR A 67 20.93 -15.95 2.54
C THR A 67 19.49 -16.33 2.32
N ASN A 68 18.92 -16.08 1.12
CA ASN A 68 17.49 -16.26 0.82
C ASN A 68 16.57 -15.56 1.82
N LEU A 69 16.95 -14.34 2.22
CA LEU A 69 16.21 -13.47 3.15
C LEU A 69 15.91 -14.11 4.53
N LYS A 70 16.69 -15.09 4.95
CA LYS A 70 16.53 -15.70 6.29
C LYS A 70 16.83 -14.74 7.42
N TYR A 71 17.66 -13.72 7.16
CA TYR A 71 18.01 -12.72 8.14
C TYR A 71 16.94 -11.62 8.17
N ASP A 72 16.23 -11.51 9.30
CA ASP A 72 15.19 -10.51 9.56
C ASP A 72 15.48 -9.84 10.90
N LYS A 73 15.84 -8.56 10.88
CA LYS A 73 16.12 -7.77 12.07
C LYS A 73 15.36 -6.46 12.04
N LYS A 74 14.84 -6.04 13.20
CA LYS A 74 14.24 -4.73 13.40
C LYS A 74 15.24 -3.82 14.10
N ILE A 75 15.41 -2.61 13.57
CA ILE A 75 16.21 -1.56 14.21
C ILE A 75 15.27 -0.43 14.61
N SER A 76 15.38 0.03 15.85
CA SER A 76 14.73 1.23 16.35
C SER A 76 15.71 2.40 16.32
N MET A 77 15.25 3.55 15.80
CA MET A 77 15.99 4.80 15.83
C MET A 77 15.33 5.76 16.81
N ASN A 78 16.12 6.25 17.75
CA ASN A 78 15.71 7.31 18.65
C ASN A 78 16.03 8.66 17.97
N THR A 79 15.04 9.42 17.61
CA THR A 79 15.22 10.80 17.13
C THR A 79 15.42 11.75 18.32
N ASP A 80 16.55 11.61 18.99
CA ASP A 80 16.94 12.56 20.04
C ASP A 80 17.55 13.79 19.33
N LYS A 81 16.87 14.93 19.38
CA LYS A 81 17.54 16.21 19.11
C LYS A 81 18.66 16.34 20.14
N PRO A 82 19.91 16.62 19.72
CA PRO A 82 20.95 16.93 20.69
C PRO A 82 20.52 18.20 21.42
N ASP A 83 20.18 18.06 22.70
CA ASP A 83 19.95 19.19 23.57
C ASP A 83 21.20 20.07 23.51
N LYS A 84 21.03 21.29 22.98
CA LYS A 84 22.03 22.34 23.11
C LYS A 84 22.33 22.52 24.59
N LYS A 85 23.46 21.99 25.05
CA LYS A 85 24.00 22.26 26.37
C LYS A 85 24.17 23.77 26.51
N SER A 86 23.16 24.44 27.03
CA SER A 86 23.32 25.77 27.59
C SER A 86 24.11 25.64 28.90
N LYS A 87 25.39 26.01 28.85
CA LYS A 87 26.16 26.31 30.03
C LYS A 87 25.47 27.49 30.72
N SER A 88 24.77 27.26 31.79
CA SER A 88 24.46 28.33 32.77
C SER A 88 24.56 27.74 34.18
N LYS A 89 25.27 28.53 34.97
CA LYS A 89 25.76 28.43 36.32
C LYS A 89 24.76 27.84 37.34
N LYS A 90 25.37 27.17 38.34
CA LYS A 90 24.81 26.80 39.63
C LYS A 90 24.08 27.98 40.27
N ASP A 91 22.88 27.75 40.75
CA ASP A 91 22.42 28.25 42.06
C ASP A 91 21.38 27.29 42.63
N GLU A 92 21.53 27.03 43.92
CA GLU A 92 20.83 26.09 44.76
C GLU A 92 19.39 26.56 45.10
N SER A 93 18.60 25.60 45.47
CA SER A 93 17.38 25.63 46.28
C SER A 93 16.05 25.87 45.57
N SER A 94 15.26 24.80 45.51
CA SER A 94 13.95 24.63 46.14
C SER A 94 13.15 23.50 45.49
N ASN A 95 12.62 22.63 46.35
CA ASN A 95 11.72 21.55 46.06
C ASN A 95 10.46 21.98 45.32
N SER A 96 10.26 21.50 44.08
CA SER A 96 8.95 21.32 43.52
C SER A 96 8.93 20.09 42.62
N LYS A 97 8.06 19.14 42.97
CA LYS A 97 7.78 17.91 42.21
C LYS A 97 7.32 18.33 40.79
N LYS A 98 8.24 18.35 39.83
CA LYS A 98 7.88 18.40 38.41
C LYS A 98 7.44 17.00 38.02
N ALA A 99 6.15 16.85 37.78
CA ALA A 99 5.62 15.75 37.02
C ALA A 99 6.35 15.70 35.67
N SER A 100 7.19 14.70 35.49
CA SER A 100 7.83 14.42 34.20
C SER A 100 6.72 14.03 33.21
N THR A 101 6.28 14.98 32.42
CA THR A 101 5.59 14.68 31.18
C THR A 101 6.56 13.87 30.35
N MET A 102 6.39 12.55 30.35
CA MET A 102 7.03 11.65 29.40
C MET A 102 6.60 12.11 28.00
N SER A 103 7.45 12.91 27.33
CA SER A 103 7.36 13.07 25.90
C SER A 103 7.51 11.67 25.32
N LYS A 104 6.44 11.13 24.72
CA LYS A 104 6.49 9.88 23.97
C LYS A 104 7.57 10.04 22.90
N LYS A 105 8.71 9.39 23.11
CA LYS A 105 9.75 9.25 22.11
C LYS A 105 9.11 8.55 20.92
N ASN A 106 9.08 9.21 19.79
CA ASN A 106 8.65 8.59 18.54
C ASN A 106 9.85 7.79 18.00
N ASP A 107 10.00 6.56 18.47
CA ASP A 107 11.00 5.65 17.95
C ASP A 107 10.53 5.15 16.58
N TYR A 108 11.27 5.46 15.53
CA TYR A 108 11.01 4.88 14.22
C TYR A 108 11.65 3.50 14.12
N ILE A 109 10.88 2.52 13.66
CA ILE A 109 11.35 1.12 13.52
C ILE A 109 11.34 0.76 12.04
N TYR A 110 12.51 0.33 11.53
CA TYR A 110 12.62 -0.24 10.19
C TYR A 110 13.17 -1.67 10.23
N ARG A 111 12.85 -2.46 9.21
CA ARG A 111 13.31 -3.85 9.08
C ARG A 111 14.45 -3.92 8.09
N LEU A 112 15.34 -4.85 8.31
CA LEU A 112 16.46 -5.09 7.40
C LEU A 112 16.72 -6.58 7.19
N SER A 113 17.25 -6.89 6.03
CA SER A 113 17.85 -8.19 5.71
C SER A 113 19.35 -8.06 5.41
N ASP A 114 19.93 -9.11 4.88
CA ASP A 114 21.32 -9.10 4.41
C ASP A 114 21.57 -8.07 3.30
N ILE A 115 20.59 -7.79 2.43
CA ILE A 115 20.73 -6.90 1.28
C ILE A 115 19.75 -5.73 1.25
N HIS A 116 18.57 -5.84 1.87
CA HIS A 116 17.56 -4.80 1.77
C HIS A 116 17.14 -4.20 3.12
N TYR A 117 16.59 -2.98 3.04
CA TYR A 117 16.11 -2.16 4.15
C TYR A 117 14.68 -1.73 3.85
N GLU A 118 13.74 -2.08 4.73
CA GLU A 118 12.33 -1.73 4.56
C GLU A 118 11.96 -0.48 5.34
N ILE A 119 11.43 0.51 4.66
CA ILE A 119 10.94 1.76 5.23
C ILE A 119 9.47 1.91 4.89
N ASP A 120 8.63 2.08 5.90
CA ASP A 120 7.22 2.36 5.72
C ASP A 120 7.00 3.87 5.71
N MET A 121 6.64 4.43 4.54
CA MET A 121 6.46 5.86 4.36
C MET A 121 5.28 6.41 5.17
N ALA A 122 4.28 5.59 5.46
CA ALA A 122 3.13 5.98 6.29
C ALA A 122 3.52 6.27 7.74
N THR A 123 4.57 5.63 8.26
CA THR A 123 4.99 5.75 9.66
C THR A 123 6.00 6.85 9.93
N LEU A 124 6.51 7.53 8.89
CA LEU A 124 7.49 8.63 9.04
C LEU A 124 6.89 9.88 9.71
N GLY A 125 5.58 10.08 9.60
CA GLY A 125 4.86 11.19 10.23
C GLY A 125 5.19 12.57 9.65
N CYS A 126 4.82 13.62 10.39
CA CYS A 126 4.97 15.02 9.94
C CYS A 126 6.43 15.45 9.77
N ASN A 127 7.36 14.84 10.51
CA ASN A 127 8.80 15.13 10.41
C ASN A 127 9.52 14.23 9.39
N SER A 128 8.76 13.70 8.40
CA SER A 128 9.24 12.70 7.44
C SER A 128 10.56 13.06 6.77
N LYS A 129 10.77 14.36 6.43
CA LYS A 129 12.00 14.82 5.78
C LYS A 129 13.24 14.64 6.67
N SER A 130 13.16 15.01 7.95
CA SER A 130 14.29 14.88 8.89
C SER A 130 14.54 13.41 9.25
N VAL A 131 13.47 12.66 9.52
CA VAL A 131 13.56 11.23 9.86
C VAL A 131 14.12 10.43 8.68
N TRP A 132 13.65 10.71 7.46
CA TRP A 132 14.18 10.08 6.25
C TRP A 132 15.67 10.37 6.06
N PHE A 133 16.10 11.62 6.26
CA PHE A 133 17.50 12.00 6.14
C PHE A 133 18.38 11.16 7.06
N GLU A 134 18.02 11.06 8.33
CA GLU A 134 18.78 10.29 9.32
C GLU A 134 18.81 8.78 8.95
N ILE A 135 17.66 8.19 8.59
CA ILE A 135 17.57 6.78 8.18
C ILE A 135 18.41 6.52 6.93
N PHE A 136 18.28 7.38 5.92
CA PHE A 136 18.99 7.21 4.64
C PHE A 136 20.50 7.18 4.84
N PHE A 137 21.06 8.15 5.55
CA PHE A 137 22.50 8.20 5.78
C PHE A 137 22.98 7.06 6.68
N GLN A 138 22.20 6.66 7.67
CA GLN A 138 22.53 5.46 8.46
C GLN A 138 22.57 4.20 7.60
N ILE A 139 21.64 4.05 6.66
CA ILE A 139 21.64 2.92 5.72
C ILE A 139 22.88 2.99 4.81
N ILE A 140 23.25 4.17 4.30
CA ILE A 140 24.44 4.38 3.49
C ILE A 140 25.70 3.97 4.26
N ASP A 141 25.80 4.38 5.53
CA ASP A 141 26.94 3.99 6.38
C ASP A 141 27.02 2.47 6.56
N ILE A 142 25.88 1.82 6.82
CA ILE A 142 25.83 0.35 6.93
C ILE A 142 26.24 -0.32 5.61
N ILE A 143 25.77 0.18 4.47
CA ILE A 143 26.10 -0.37 3.13
C ILE A 143 27.59 -0.17 2.85
N SER A 144 28.17 0.96 3.23
CA SER A 144 29.60 1.25 3.00
C SER A 144 30.54 0.24 3.67
N LEU A 145 30.12 -0.32 4.80
CA LEU A 145 30.85 -1.34 5.55
C LEU A 145 30.71 -2.74 4.95
N LYS A 146 29.75 -2.95 4.05
CA LYS A 146 29.56 -4.26 3.41
C LYS A 146 30.60 -4.50 2.30
N PRO A 147 31.06 -5.73 2.12
CA PRO A 147 32.07 -6.05 1.09
C PRO A 147 31.57 -5.76 -0.33
N ASN A 148 30.27 -5.95 -0.60
CA ASN A 148 29.69 -5.73 -1.93
C ASN A 148 29.27 -4.26 -2.16
N LYS A 149 29.31 -3.41 -1.14
CA LYS A 149 28.89 -1.99 -1.20
C LYS A 149 27.59 -1.76 -1.97
N SER A 150 26.66 -2.69 -1.87
CA SER A 150 25.35 -2.61 -2.53
C SER A 150 24.22 -2.87 -1.56
N GLY A 151 23.09 -2.21 -1.76
CA GLY A 151 21.89 -2.37 -0.94
C GLY A 151 20.64 -1.95 -1.68
N ILE A 152 19.49 -2.45 -1.21
CA ILE A 152 18.17 -2.17 -1.75
C ILE A 152 17.34 -1.49 -0.66
N ILE A 153 16.76 -0.33 -0.96
CA ILE A 153 15.81 0.35 -0.08
C ILE A 153 14.41 0.08 -0.59
N LEU A 154 13.61 -0.63 0.21
CA LEU A 154 12.21 -0.94 -0.08
C LEU A 154 11.31 0.07 0.61
N CYS A 155 10.71 0.98 -0.17
CA CYS A 155 9.76 1.98 0.32
C CYS A 155 8.33 1.44 0.23
N LYS A 156 7.73 1.13 1.39
CA LYS A 156 6.35 0.63 1.49
C LYS A 156 5.37 1.78 1.63
N ASN A 157 4.13 1.59 1.17
CA ASN A 157 3.05 2.58 1.28
C ASN A 157 3.47 3.97 0.77
N PHE A 158 4.13 4.01 -0.39
CA PHE A 158 4.70 5.26 -0.92
C PHE A 158 3.61 6.30 -1.25
N HIS A 159 2.38 5.88 -1.52
CA HIS A 159 1.24 6.77 -1.71
C HIS A 159 0.90 7.60 -0.45
N MET A 160 1.40 7.19 0.73
CA MET A 160 1.23 7.92 2.00
C MET A 160 2.39 8.87 2.31
N ILE A 161 3.31 9.11 1.37
CA ILE A 161 4.44 10.02 1.54
C ILE A 161 3.97 11.47 1.71
N TYR A 162 4.61 12.23 2.60
CA TYR A 162 4.38 13.66 2.75
C TYR A 162 5.01 14.45 1.59
N ASN A 163 4.32 15.49 1.14
CA ASN A 163 4.76 16.32 -0.01
C ASN A 163 6.16 16.90 0.16
N GLU A 164 6.51 17.36 1.37
CA GLU A 164 7.84 17.91 1.67
C GLU A 164 8.97 16.91 1.41
N LEU A 165 8.73 15.62 1.70
CA LEU A 165 9.68 14.57 1.41
C LEU A 165 9.64 14.18 -0.07
N LEU A 166 8.46 14.13 -0.68
CA LEU A 166 8.30 13.79 -2.09
C LEU A 166 9.09 14.74 -3.02
N GLU A 167 9.05 16.05 -2.72
CA GLU A 167 9.79 17.06 -3.50
C GLU A 167 11.30 16.83 -3.52
N VAL A 168 11.86 16.39 -2.40
CA VAL A 168 13.30 16.13 -2.27
C VAL A 168 13.70 14.69 -2.55
N PHE A 169 12.75 13.76 -2.67
CA PHE A 169 13.03 12.34 -2.80
C PHE A 169 13.91 11.99 -3.99
N ASN A 170 13.70 12.68 -5.12
CA ASN A 170 14.51 12.48 -6.32
C ASN A 170 16.02 12.76 -6.10
N SER A 171 16.36 13.65 -5.17
CA SER A 171 17.76 13.92 -4.84
C SER A 171 18.45 12.73 -4.17
N TYR A 172 17.71 11.97 -3.35
CA TYR A 172 18.23 10.75 -2.73
C TYR A 172 18.38 9.60 -3.74
N VAL A 173 17.45 9.49 -4.68
CA VAL A 173 17.53 8.48 -5.76
C VAL A 173 18.76 8.71 -6.64
N ARG A 174 19.09 9.98 -6.91
CA ARG A 174 20.22 10.39 -7.76
C ARG A 174 21.49 10.69 -6.97
N HIS A 175 21.49 10.43 -5.66
CA HIS A 175 22.63 10.76 -4.81
C HIS A 175 23.93 10.09 -5.33
N PRO A 176 24.94 10.85 -5.71
CA PRO A 176 26.18 10.32 -6.22
C PRO A 176 27.03 9.78 -5.06
N THR A 177 26.76 8.57 -4.62
CA THR A 177 27.61 7.88 -3.67
C THR A 177 28.73 7.17 -4.44
N HIS A 178 29.91 7.76 -4.46
CA HIS A 178 31.08 7.13 -5.04
C HIS A 178 31.33 5.76 -4.38
N ASN A 179 31.34 4.70 -5.17
CA ASN A 179 31.58 3.31 -4.75
C ASN A 179 30.46 2.61 -3.98
N ILE A 180 29.24 3.14 -3.91
CA ILE A 180 28.10 2.48 -3.29
C ILE A 180 26.93 2.42 -4.28
N ASN A 181 26.38 1.22 -4.47
CA ASN A 181 25.23 1.02 -5.33
C ASN A 181 23.96 0.88 -4.47
N VAL A 182 23.09 1.88 -4.52
CA VAL A 182 21.81 1.87 -3.82
C VAL A 182 20.68 1.81 -4.84
N TYR A 183 19.81 0.84 -4.68
CA TYR A 183 18.63 0.66 -5.52
C TYR A 183 17.38 0.87 -4.72
N PHE A 184 16.38 1.47 -5.34
CA PHE A 184 15.08 1.72 -4.72
C PHE A 184 14.02 0.81 -5.33
N ILE A 185 13.22 0.21 -4.47
CA ILE A 185 11.97 -0.48 -4.84
C ILE A 185 10.83 0.24 -4.13
N ILE A 186 9.90 0.79 -4.88
CA ILE A 186 8.76 1.53 -4.37
C ILE A 186 7.50 0.69 -4.51
N LEU A 187 6.74 0.55 -3.42
CA LEU A 187 5.41 -0.05 -3.42
C LEU A 187 4.37 1.04 -3.25
N THR A 188 3.51 1.20 -4.25
CA THR A 188 2.47 2.23 -4.26
C THR A 188 1.15 1.69 -4.77
N GLU A 189 0.05 2.33 -4.43
CA GLU A 189 -1.28 1.99 -4.95
C GLU A 189 -1.62 2.76 -6.20
N HIS A 190 -1.08 3.96 -6.38
CA HIS A 190 -1.27 4.80 -7.56
C HIS A 190 0.00 5.58 -7.92
N LEU A 191 0.06 6.03 -9.16
CA LEU A 191 1.21 6.74 -9.73
C LEU A 191 0.95 8.24 -9.94
N SER A 192 -0.30 8.67 -9.95
CA SER A 192 -0.72 10.00 -10.39
C SER A 192 -0.08 11.16 -9.63
N PHE A 193 0.26 10.94 -8.35
CA PHE A 193 0.88 11.96 -7.49
C PHE A 193 2.40 12.04 -7.62
N ILE A 194 3.04 11.01 -8.22
CA ILE A 194 4.50 10.92 -8.31
C ILE A 194 5.00 11.86 -9.42
N PRO A 195 5.95 12.76 -9.13
CA PRO A 195 6.51 13.65 -10.14
C PRO A 195 7.22 12.90 -11.27
N ASP A 196 7.14 13.43 -12.49
CA ASP A 196 7.79 12.87 -13.68
C ASP A 196 9.30 12.66 -13.51
N SER A 197 9.95 13.49 -12.72
CA SER A 197 11.39 13.38 -12.42
C SER A 197 11.74 12.07 -11.72
N ILE A 198 10.84 11.56 -10.87
CA ILE A 198 10.97 10.28 -10.19
C ILE A 198 10.57 9.16 -11.15
N LEU A 199 9.41 9.27 -11.81
CA LEU A 199 8.91 8.23 -12.73
C LEU A 199 9.94 7.87 -13.81
N LYS A 200 10.63 8.88 -14.37
CA LYS A 200 11.68 8.67 -15.40
C LYS A 200 12.93 7.94 -14.89
N SER A 201 13.12 7.86 -13.59
CA SER A 201 14.27 7.20 -12.94
C SER A 201 13.97 5.76 -12.53
N PHE A 202 12.74 5.28 -12.75
CA PHE A 202 12.27 3.97 -12.32
C PHE A 202 11.66 3.18 -13.48
N VAL A 203 11.78 1.86 -13.39
CA VAL A 203 10.98 0.94 -14.21
C VAL A 203 9.66 0.68 -13.49
N ILE A 204 8.56 0.87 -14.19
CA ILE A 204 7.21 0.77 -13.64
C ILE A 204 6.66 -0.62 -13.97
N VAL A 205 6.29 -1.37 -12.94
CA VAL A 205 5.74 -2.73 -13.04
C VAL A 205 4.32 -2.74 -12.46
N PRO A 206 3.28 -2.90 -13.30
CA PRO A 206 1.90 -3.01 -12.84
C PRO A 206 1.64 -4.39 -12.21
N VAL A 207 0.94 -4.39 -11.09
CA VAL A 207 0.45 -5.60 -10.41
C VAL A 207 -1.07 -5.55 -10.43
N LYS A 208 -1.68 -6.36 -11.29
CA LYS A 208 -3.14 -6.37 -11.46
C LYS A 208 -3.83 -7.00 -10.25
N ARG A 209 -5.12 -6.75 -10.12
CA ARG A 209 -5.96 -7.47 -9.15
C ARG A 209 -6.17 -8.90 -9.62
N PRO A 210 -5.87 -9.92 -8.78
CA PRO A 210 -6.15 -11.31 -9.10
C PRO A 210 -7.65 -11.55 -9.28
N GLN A 211 -7.98 -12.58 -10.06
CA GLN A 211 -9.36 -13.01 -10.23
C GLN A 211 -9.86 -13.73 -8.96
N MET A 212 -11.19 -13.79 -8.79
CA MET A 212 -11.83 -14.46 -7.65
C MET A 212 -11.39 -15.91 -7.50
N SER A 213 -11.26 -16.63 -8.61
CA SER A 213 -10.79 -18.02 -8.63
C SER A 213 -9.38 -18.19 -8.07
N GLU A 214 -8.50 -17.21 -8.31
CA GLU A 214 -7.12 -17.20 -7.82
C GLU A 214 -7.09 -16.91 -6.31
N TYR A 215 -7.89 -15.96 -5.83
CA TYR A 215 -8.07 -15.72 -4.40
C TYR A 215 -8.60 -16.94 -3.65
N MET A 216 -9.59 -17.64 -4.22
CA MET A 216 -10.12 -18.87 -3.64
C MET A 216 -9.03 -19.94 -3.51
N GLN A 217 -8.18 -20.11 -4.53
CA GLN A 217 -7.10 -21.09 -4.48
C GLN A 217 -6.10 -20.80 -3.39
N VAL A 218 -5.70 -19.54 -3.21
CA VAL A 218 -4.80 -19.11 -2.12
C VAL A 218 -5.42 -19.43 -0.76
N THR A 219 -6.69 -19.08 -0.59
CA THR A 219 -7.43 -19.31 0.65
C THR A 219 -7.53 -20.80 1.00
N LEU A 220 -7.81 -21.64 0.01
CA LEU A 220 -7.86 -23.09 0.18
C LEU A 220 -6.50 -23.71 0.52
N GLN A 221 -5.41 -23.16 -0.01
CA GLN A 221 -4.05 -23.63 0.32
C GLN A 221 -3.60 -23.19 1.71
N GLN A 222 -3.95 -21.98 2.12
CA GLN A 222 -3.67 -21.51 3.48
C GLN A 222 -4.36 -22.35 4.53
N ASN A 223 -5.60 -22.81 4.27
CA ASN A 223 -6.33 -23.70 5.16
C ASN A 223 -5.66 -25.06 5.34
N LYS A 224 -5.11 -25.65 4.28
CA LYS A 224 -4.37 -26.92 4.40
C LYS A 224 -3.17 -26.80 5.34
N THR A 225 -2.55 -25.65 5.45
CA THR A 225 -1.40 -25.40 6.34
C THR A 225 -1.81 -25.10 7.77
N ILE A 226 -2.99 -24.50 7.99
CA ILE A 226 -3.51 -24.16 9.33
C ILE A 226 -4.04 -25.40 10.06
N PHE A 227 -4.75 -26.27 9.36
CA PHE A 227 -5.40 -27.44 9.96
C PHE A 227 -4.51 -28.69 9.99
N GLY A 228 -3.32 -28.66 9.37
CA GLY A 228 -2.39 -29.81 9.34
C GLY A 228 -2.95 -31.03 8.62
N ASN A 229 -2.15 -32.09 8.52
CA ASN A 229 -2.54 -33.37 7.91
C ASN A 229 -3.53 -34.19 8.75
N THR A 230 -4.07 -33.63 9.84
CA THR A 230 -4.92 -34.33 10.83
C THR A 230 -6.42 -34.17 10.59
N CYS A 231 -6.84 -33.38 9.60
CA CYS A 231 -8.26 -33.34 9.23
C CYS A 231 -8.64 -34.57 8.37
N PRO A 232 -9.67 -35.36 8.75
CA PRO A 232 -10.17 -36.43 7.90
C PRO A 232 -10.60 -35.83 6.56
N ALA A 233 -10.23 -36.47 5.47
CA ALA A 233 -10.47 -36.02 4.10
C ALA A 233 -11.95 -35.67 3.77
N GLN A 234 -12.88 -36.14 4.57
CA GLN A 234 -14.32 -35.90 4.43
C GLN A 234 -14.77 -34.54 5.03
N LEU A 235 -14.20 -34.12 6.16
CA LEU A 235 -14.50 -32.78 6.73
C LEU A 235 -13.93 -31.67 5.85
N ALA A 236 -12.77 -31.88 5.26
CA ALA A 236 -12.16 -30.91 4.34
C ALA A 236 -12.97 -30.73 3.03
N LYS A 237 -13.73 -31.73 2.58
CA LYS A 237 -14.61 -31.59 1.41
C LYS A 237 -15.84 -30.77 1.71
N THR A 238 -16.53 -31.02 2.82
CA THR A 238 -17.76 -30.31 3.21
C THR A 238 -17.47 -28.85 3.58
N GLU A 239 -16.37 -28.56 4.26
CA GLU A 239 -15.96 -27.18 4.54
C GLU A 239 -15.55 -26.44 3.26
N LYS A 240 -14.92 -27.12 2.32
CA LYS A 240 -14.56 -26.58 1.01
C LYS A 240 -15.78 -26.23 0.17
N GLU A 241 -16.75 -27.09 0.16
CA GLU A 241 -18.03 -26.92 -0.55
C GLU A 241 -18.86 -25.81 0.08
N MET A 242 -18.97 -25.76 1.40
CA MET A 242 -19.62 -24.66 2.13
C MET A 242 -18.92 -23.32 1.93
N LEU A 243 -17.59 -23.28 1.87
CA LEU A 243 -16.82 -22.06 1.59
C LEU A 243 -17.01 -21.58 0.15
N LEU A 244 -16.99 -22.49 -0.82
CA LEU A 244 -17.26 -22.19 -2.22
C LEU A 244 -18.70 -21.70 -2.42
N GLU A 245 -19.65 -22.32 -1.74
CA GLU A 245 -21.07 -21.96 -1.78
C GLU A 245 -21.31 -20.59 -1.12
N ASN A 246 -20.72 -20.35 0.04
CA ASN A 246 -20.80 -19.04 0.71
C ASN A 246 -20.12 -17.93 -0.10
N LEU A 247 -18.97 -18.20 -0.72
CA LEU A 247 -18.27 -17.22 -1.56
C LEU A 247 -19.03 -16.97 -2.88
N SER A 248 -19.66 -17.98 -3.48
CA SER A 248 -20.47 -17.82 -4.69
C SER A 248 -21.78 -17.07 -4.43
N ASN A 249 -22.35 -17.21 -3.23
CA ASN A 249 -23.63 -16.61 -2.87
C ASN A 249 -23.53 -15.19 -2.28
N CYS A 250 -22.36 -14.83 -1.74
CA CYS A 250 -22.23 -13.60 -0.94
C CYS A 250 -21.49 -12.45 -1.62
N VAL A 251 -20.78 -12.68 -2.74
CA VAL A 251 -19.85 -11.65 -3.23
C VAL A 251 -19.84 -11.55 -4.74
N PRO A 252 -20.29 -10.43 -5.32
CA PRO A 252 -19.85 -10.07 -6.67
C PRO A 252 -18.32 -10.05 -6.69
N SER A 253 -17.72 -10.66 -7.70
CA SER A 253 -16.25 -10.84 -7.84
C SER A 253 -15.41 -9.57 -7.66
N ASP A 254 -16.04 -8.39 -7.75
CA ASP A 254 -15.40 -7.11 -7.70
C ASP A 254 -15.26 -6.51 -6.28
N SER A 255 -15.84 -7.15 -5.26
CA SER A 255 -15.90 -6.62 -3.90
C SER A 255 -14.77 -7.09 -2.98
N ILE A 256 -13.96 -8.08 -3.39
CA ILE A 256 -12.83 -8.54 -2.58
C ILE A 256 -11.61 -7.68 -2.86
N MET A 257 -11.25 -6.85 -1.90
CA MET A 257 -10.12 -5.93 -2.02
C MET A 257 -8.81 -6.53 -1.50
N ASN A 258 -8.87 -7.44 -0.53
CA ASN A 258 -7.69 -7.99 0.11
C ASN A 258 -7.89 -9.46 0.46
N VAL A 259 -6.92 -10.32 0.11
CA VAL A 259 -6.94 -11.75 0.49
C VAL A 259 -7.03 -11.95 2.01
N LYS A 260 -6.47 -11.04 2.80
CA LYS A 260 -6.51 -11.11 4.27
C LYS A 260 -7.89 -10.83 4.86
N GLU A 261 -8.76 -10.17 4.13
CA GLU A 261 -10.15 -9.91 4.53
C GLU A 261 -11.02 -11.16 4.41
N MET A 262 -10.63 -12.10 3.55
CA MET A 262 -11.26 -13.42 3.42
C MET A 262 -10.90 -14.31 4.62
N ASN A 263 -11.21 -13.86 5.83
CA ASN A 263 -10.90 -14.59 7.04
C ASN A 263 -11.91 -15.75 7.25
N ILE A 264 -11.51 -16.94 6.83
CA ILE A 264 -12.26 -18.19 6.92
C ILE A 264 -12.63 -18.59 8.35
N LEU A 265 -11.91 -18.05 9.34
CA LEU A 265 -12.17 -18.36 10.75
C LEU A 265 -13.38 -17.62 11.32
N LYS A 266 -13.87 -16.61 10.66
CA LYS A 266 -15.19 -16.05 10.95
C LYS A 266 -16.24 -17.04 10.41
N ARG A 267 -16.62 -18.00 11.23
CA ARG A 267 -17.70 -18.98 10.97
C ARG A 267 -19.10 -18.35 10.86
N THR A 268 -19.20 -17.14 10.39
CA THR A 268 -20.47 -16.50 10.10
C THR A 268 -20.97 -17.02 8.77
N LYS A 269 -22.20 -17.51 8.73
CA LYS A 269 -22.89 -17.94 7.52
C LYS A 269 -23.04 -16.81 6.48
N GLU A 270 -22.82 -15.57 6.90
CA GLU A 270 -22.84 -14.38 6.07
C GLU A 270 -21.46 -13.72 6.17
N LEU A 271 -20.77 -13.55 5.04
CA LEU A 271 -19.61 -12.66 5.00
C LEU A 271 -20.09 -11.26 5.37
N PRO A 272 -19.41 -10.56 6.29
CA PRO A 272 -19.78 -9.20 6.61
C PRO A 272 -19.72 -8.39 5.30
N ILE A 273 -20.79 -7.66 5.00
CA ILE A 273 -20.79 -6.69 3.91
C ILE A 273 -19.66 -5.72 4.19
N ASP A 274 -18.76 -5.58 3.24
CA ASP A 274 -17.61 -4.69 3.37
C ASP A 274 -18.10 -3.24 3.52
N VAL A 275 -17.53 -2.53 4.47
CA VAL A 275 -17.81 -1.09 4.69
C VAL A 275 -17.60 -0.29 3.42
N PHE A 276 -16.60 -0.65 2.61
CA PHE A 276 -16.35 -0.05 1.31
C PHE A 276 -17.58 -0.05 0.41
N ASN A 277 -18.23 -1.22 0.24
CA ASN A 277 -19.41 -1.36 -0.59
C ASN A 277 -20.59 -0.57 -0.01
N ILE A 278 -20.83 -0.64 1.30
CA ILE A 278 -21.93 0.08 1.94
C ILE A 278 -21.83 1.58 1.67
N VAL A 279 -20.67 2.17 1.93
CA VAL A 279 -20.46 3.61 1.79
C VAL A 279 -20.51 4.02 0.33
N THR A 280 -19.87 3.24 -0.55
CA THR A 280 -19.81 3.54 -1.98
C THR A 280 -21.19 3.40 -2.65
N ASP A 281 -21.94 2.36 -2.31
CA ASP A 281 -23.31 2.16 -2.82
C ASP A 281 -24.26 3.27 -2.36
N THR A 282 -24.13 3.76 -1.12
CA THR A 282 -24.90 4.91 -0.63
C THR A 282 -24.62 6.17 -1.47
N ILE A 283 -23.37 6.41 -1.81
CA ILE A 283 -22.99 7.55 -2.68
C ILE A 283 -23.49 7.33 -4.10
N LEU A 284 -23.36 6.11 -4.63
CA LEU A 284 -23.81 5.74 -5.97
C LEU A 284 -25.32 5.92 -6.14
N GLU A 285 -26.12 5.50 -5.15
CA GLU A 285 -27.58 5.71 -5.17
C GLU A 285 -27.92 7.18 -5.28
N LYS A 286 -27.20 8.06 -4.58
CA LYS A 286 -27.40 9.52 -4.66
C LYS A 286 -26.92 10.11 -5.99
N ILE A 287 -25.85 9.58 -6.58
CA ILE A 287 -25.40 9.96 -7.93
C ILE A 287 -26.49 9.65 -8.95
N LEU A 288 -27.16 8.50 -8.83
CA LEU A 288 -28.24 8.12 -9.73
C LEU A 288 -29.51 8.92 -9.53
N ASN A 289 -29.80 9.33 -8.28
CA ASN A 289 -31.03 10.04 -7.90
C ASN A 289 -30.74 11.42 -7.28
N PRO A 290 -30.28 12.42 -8.07
CA PRO A 290 -29.86 13.72 -7.54
C PRO A 290 -30.95 14.51 -6.84
N SER A 291 -32.22 14.24 -7.14
CA SER A 291 -33.38 14.89 -6.48
C SER A 291 -33.49 14.60 -4.98
N THR A 292 -32.85 13.53 -4.51
CA THR A 292 -32.85 13.13 -3.08
C THR A 292 -31.71 13.78 -2.30
N ILE A 293 -30.79 14.51 -2.95
CA ILE A 293 -29.59 15.05 -2.33
C ILE A 293 -29.92 16.25 -1.44
N LYS A 294 -29.68 16.08 -0.15
CA LYS A 294 -29.58 17.17 0.82
C LYS A 294 -28.09 17.42 1.06
N ILE A 295 -27.58 18.59 0.73
CA ILE A 295 -26.13 18.91 0.71
C ILE A 295 -25.42 18.52 2.00
N GLN A 296 -25.98 18.85 3.17
CA GLN A 296 -25.36 18.51 4.46
C GLN A 296 -25.27 17.00 4.70
N GLN A 297 -26.33 16.26 4.37
CA GLN A 297 -26.37 14.82 4.54
C GLN A 297 -25.41 14.15 3.55
N PHE A 298 -25.41 14.58 2.30
CA PHE A 298 -24.51 14.05 1.28
C PHE A 298 -23.03 14.30 1.61
N ARG A 299 -22.72 15.46 2.18
CA ARG A 299 -21.38 15.74 2.70
C ARG A 299 -20.97 14.78 3.80
N ASN A 300 -21.91 14.42 4.71
CA ASN A 300 -21.62 13.44 5.75
C ASN A 300 -21.33 12.05 5.15
N ASP A 301 -22.09 11.63 4.14
CA ASP A 301 -21.85 10.36 3.45
C ASP A 301 -20.48 10.33 2.77
N ILE A 302 -20.04 11.45 2.16
CA ILE A 302 -18.68 11.58 1.60
C ILE A 302 -17.62 11.57 2.71
N TYR A 303 -17.91 12.14 3.90
CA TYR A 303 -17.00 12.05 5.05
C TYR A 303 -16.79 10.61 5.52
N GLU A 304 -17.76 9.72 5.37
CA GLU A 304 -17.60 8.32 5.73
C GLU A 304 -16.47 7.65 4.95
N LEU A 305 -16.24 8.01 3.67
CA LEU A 305 -15.09 7.55 2.91
C LEU A 305 -13.76 7.88 3.60
N LEU A 306 -13.66 9.07 4.20
CA LEU A 306 -12.46 9.52 4.90
C LEU A 306 -12.35 8.91 6.30
N ILE A 307 -13.47 8.75 7.00
CA ILE A 307 -13.52 8.16 8.34
C ILE A 307 -13.07 6.70 8.30
N TYR A 308 -13.54 5.94 7.32
CA TYR A 308 -13.16 4.54 7.14
C TYR A 308 -11.86 4.34 6.37
N ASN A 309 -11.19 5.45 5.99
CA ASN A 309 -9.93 5.43 5.25
C ASN A 309 -9.99 4.54 4.00
N THR A 310 -11.08 4.66 3.24
CA THR A 310 -11.24 3.90 1.99
C THR A 310 -10.30 4.40 0.91
N ASP A 311 -9.86 3.52 0.01
CA ASP A 311 -9.10 3.92 -1.17
C ASP A 311 -10.00 4.67 -2.16
N ILE A 312 -9.79 5.97 -2.29
CA ILE A 312 -10.61 6.84 -3.15
C ILE A 312 -10.46 6.48 -4.64
N THR A 313 -9.32 5.95 -5.04
CA THR A 313 -9.10 5.46 -6.41
C THR A 313 -10.05 4.30 -6.70
N GLU A 314 -10.11 3.34 -5.79
CA GLU A 314 -11.01 2.20 -5.86
C GLU A 314 -12.50 2.62 -5.86
N VAL A 315 -12.87 3.60 -5.02
CA VAL A 315 -14.22 4.16 -4.99
C VAL A 315 -14.61 4.74 -6.35
N LEU A 316 -13.73 5.54 -6.97
CA LEU A 316 -13.97 6.11 -8.29
C LEU A 316 -14.07 5.02 -9.37
N PHE A 317 -13.21 4.02 -9.33
CA PHE A 317 -13.27 2.88 -10.26
C PHE A 317 -14.55 2.09 -10.10
N TYR A 318 -14.99 1.82 -8.87
CA TYR A 318 -16.24 1.12 -8.60
C TYR A 318 -17.44 1.87 -9.19
N ILE A 319 -17.53 3.19 -8.90
CA ILE A 319 -18.60 4.04 -9.45
C ILE A 319 -18.59 4.04 -10.96
N LEU A 320 -17.43 4.24 -11.60
CA LEU A 320 -17.30 4.27 -13.07
C LEU A 320 -17.66 2.92 -13.69
N ASN A 321 -17.16 1.81 -13.12
CA ASN A 321 -17.48 0.48 -13.60
C ASN A 321 -18.99 0.21 -13.58
N PHE A 322 -19.66 0.53 -12.48
CA PHE A 322 -21.10 0.39 -12.37
C PHE A 322 -21.85 1.24 -13.44
N LEU A 323 -21.46 2.50 -13.62
CA LEU A 323 -22.09 3.39 -14.59
C LEU A 323 -21.90 2.92 -16.04
N ILE A 324 -20.74 2.35 -16.35
CA ILE A 324 -20.43 1.76 -17.67
C ILE A 324 -21.25 0.48 -17.89
N GLN A 325 -21.28 -0.43 -16.93
CA GLN A 325 -22.04 -1.68 -17.01
C GLN A 325 -23.54 -1.45 -17.20
N LYS A 326 -24.07 -0.38 -16.62
CA LYS A 326 -25.47 0.04 -16.78
C LYS A 326 -25.74 0.84 -18.05
N ASN A 327 -24.72 1.07 -18.90
CA ASN A 327 -24.81 1.86 -20.13
C ASN A 327 -25.35 3.30 -19.90
N ILE A 328 -25.04 3.90 -18.74
CA ILE A 328 -25.46 5.27 -18.39
C ILE A 328 -24.52 6.30 -19.03
N LEU A 329 -23.27 5.93 -19.27
CA LEU A 329 -22.23 6.79 -19.84
C LEU A 329 -21.90 6.36 -21.25
N ASP A 330 -21.80 7.32 -22.17
CA ASP A 330 -21.22 7.14 -23.49
C ASP A 330 -19.69 7.32 -23.48
N ALA A 331 -19.02 7.00 -24.58
CA ALA A 331 -17.57 7.05 -24.70
C ALA A 331 -16.98 8.44 -24.43
N GLN A 332 -17.70 9.51 -24.83
CA GLN A 332 -17.23 10.88 -24.63
C GLN A 332 -17.33 11.29 -23.17
N LYS A 333 -18.45 10.97 -22.50
CA LYS A 333 -18.66 11.22 -21.07
C LYS A 333 -17.66 10.45 -20.21
N ILE A 334 -17.35 9.19 -20.58
CA ILE A 334 -16.31 8.38 -19.91
C ILE A 334 -14.96 9.08 -20.01
N ASN A 335 -14.57 9.55 -21.21
CA ASN A 335 -13.29 10.22 -21.37
C ASN A 335 -13.19 11.52 -20.56
N ASP A 336 -14.24 12.34 -20.53
CA ASP A 336 -14.29 13.56 -19.73
C ASP A 336 -14.13 13.29 -18.23
N ILE A 337 -14.83 12.25 -17.73
CA ILE A 337 -14.72 11.86 -16.31
C ILE A 337 -13.33 11.32 -16.00
N LEU A 338 -12.75 10.50 -16.88
CA LEU A 338 -11.40 9.96 -16.68
C LEU A 338 -10.33 11.07 -16.66
N GLN A 339 -10.40 12.05 -17.57
CA GLN A 339 -9.47 13.19 -17.55
C GLN A 339 -9.62 14.02 -16.28
N ARG A 340 -10.86 14.24 -15.82
CA ARG A 340 -11.11 14.95 -14.58
C ARG A 340 -10.62 14.17 -13.37
N SER A 341 -10.83 12.85 -13.34
CA SER A 341 -10.37 11.95 -12.29
C SER A 341 -8.84 11.91 -12.21
N LEU A 342 -8.14 11.88 -13.34
CA LEU A 342 -6.68 11.97 -13.38
C LEU A 342 -6.18 13.27 -12.75
N THR A 343 -6.78 14.39 -13.10
CA THR A 343 -6.44 15.70 -12.53
C THR A 343 -6.73 15.74 -11.02
N PHE A 344 -7.86 15.19 -10.59
CA PHE A 344 -8.23 15.09 -9.19
C PHE A 344 -7.21 14.26 -8.40
N LEU A 345 -6.89 13.03 -8.86
CA LEU A 345 -5.96 12.13 -8.18
C LEU A 345 -4.54 12.71 -8.10
N LYS A 346 -4.12 13.51 -9.08
CA LYS A 346 -2.82 14.20 -9.06
C LYS A 346 -2.68 15.16 -7.88
N TYR A 347 -3.76 15.83 -7.49
CA TYR A 347 -3.73 16.86 -6.44
C TYR A 347 -4.39 16.41 -5.12
N TYR A 348 -5.01 15.25 -5.10
CA TYR A 348 -5.74 14.76 -3.93
C TYR A 348 -4.83 14.34 -2.76
N ASN A 349 -3.66 13.79 -3.11
CA ASN A 349 -2.77 13.19 -2.11
C ASN A 349 -2.25 14.23 -1.11
N ASN A 350 -2.40 13.92 0.20
CA ASN A 350 -1.96 14.76 1.32
C ASN A 350 -2.46 16.23 1.29
N ASN A 351 -3.60 16.45 0.67
CA ASN A 351 -4.16 17.79 0.59
C ASN A 351 -4.82 18.20 1.90
N TYR A 352 -4.66 19.47 2.25
CA TYR A 352 -5.38 20.06 3.37
C TYR A 352 -6.88 20.14 3.02
N ARG A 353 -7.75 19.46 3.78
CA ARG A 353 -9.20 19.35 3.55
C ARG A 353 -9.58 18.58 2.27
N PRO A 354 -9.30 17.29 2.20
CA PRO A 354 -9.60 16.44 1.04
C PRO A 354 -11.08 16.40 0.67
N ILE A 355 -12.00 16.69 1.61
CA ILE A 355 -13.44 16.66 1.40
C ILE A 355 -13.90 17.55 0.24
N TYR A 356 -13.32 18.74 0.08
CA TYR A 356 -13.72 19.64 -1.02
C TYR A 356 -13.36 19.10 -2.40
N HIS A 357 -12.27 18.37 -2.49
CA HIS A 357 -11.84 17.74 -3.73
C HIS A 357 -12.74 16.56 -4.07
N LEU A 358 -13.14 15.76 -3.05
CA LEU A 358 -14.09 14.66 -3.22
C LEU A 358 -15.49 15.17 -3.64
N GLU A 359 -16.00 16.17 -2.96
CA GLU A 359 -17.26 16.81 -3.36
C GLU A 359 -17.22 17.27 -4.82
N ASN A 360 -16.14 17.94 -5.22
CA ASN A 360 -16.00 18.46 -6.57
C ASN A 360 -16.04 17.36 -7.63
N ILE A 361 -15.32 16.25 -7.44
CA ILE A 361 -15.32 15.17 -8.44
C ILE A 361 -16.67 14.44 -8.48
N ILE A 362 -17.31 14.20 -7.35
CA ILE A 362 -18.61 13.52 -7.30
C ILE A 362 -19.70 14.40 -7.92
N PHE A 363 -19.75 15.69 -7.60
CA PHE A 363 -20.69 16.61 -8.25
C PHE A 363 -20.42 16.77 -9.74
N TYR A 364 -19.17 16.69 -10.19
CA TYR A 364 -18.84 16.68 -11.61
C TYR A 364 -19.40 15.44 -12.32
N ILE A 365 -19.30 14.25 -11.68
CA ILE A 365 -19.90 13.02 -12.21
C ILE A 365 -21.43 13.18 -12.33
N ILE A 366 -22.09 13.71 -11.30
CA ILE A 366 -23.53 13.98 -11.32
C ILE A 366 -23.89 14.95 -12.46
N TYR A 367 -23.11 16.01 -12.65
CA TYR A 367 -23.30 16.97 -13.72
C TYR A 367 -23.22 16.33 -15.11
N ILE A 368 -22.21 15.50 -15.36
CA ILE A 368 -22.03 14.79 -16.63
C ILE A 368 -23.18 13.84 -16.93
N ILE A 369 -23.69 13.15 -15.91
CA ILE A 369 -24.79 12.19 -16.08
C ILE A 369 -26.11 12.89 -16.40
N HIS A 370 -26.45 13.92 -15.63
CA HIS A 370 -27.81 14.46 -15.60
C HIS A 370 -28.00 15.80 -16.31
N LEU A 371 -26.95 16.64 -16.40
CA LEU A 371 -27.09 18.02 -16.89
C LEU A 371 -26.36 18.29 -18.20
N LYS A 372 -25.33 17.52 -18.55
CA LYS A 372 -24.66 17.67 -19.82
C LYS A 372 -25.54 17.07 -20.91
N LYS A 373 -26.31 17.93 -21.59
CA LYS A 373 -26.99 17.59 -22.85
C LYS A 373 -25.93 17.54 -23.97
N ASP A 374 -26.01 16.53 -24.80
CA ASP A 374 -25.16 16.33 -25.96
C ASP A 374 -25.30 17.49 -26.97
#